data_ccfd037601d2ae7b688699f0b557df84
#
_entry.id   ccfd037601d2ae7b688699f0b557df84
#
_cell.length_a   1.000
_cell.length_b   1.000
_cell.length_c   1.000
_cell.angle_alpha   90.00
_cell.angle_beta   90.00
_cell.angle_gamma   90.00
#
_symmetry.space_group_name_H-M   'P 1'
#
loop_
_entity.id
_entity.type
_entity.pdbx_description
1 polymer ?
#
loop_
_entity_poly.entity_id
_entity_poly.type
_entity_poly.pdbx_seq_one_letter_code
_entity_poly.pdbx_strand_id
1 'polypeptide(L)'
;RIMRESYLTQHKQYLCVNPEIKKVVIIGGAGALGRIFVDMFERSGYQVVVLEQHDWPNSAEILADAGLVIVAVPIKFTVDIIAKLNDLPDDCILADITSTKHRPLEAMLKAHKGPVVGLHPMFGPDVQSLVKQVVVVCDGRESDAYQWLIKQMQCWGASLHQSSARQHDDAMAFIQVMRHFSSFVYGAHLAGEDPDLQQLVAFSSPIYRLELAMVGRLFAQDPELYADIIFNNVESIGLLKRFRDRFDAALQLLESGNKGEFVKQFFVIGQWFGPYAKQCLVSSKQLLLKADDDRQLK
;
A
#
# COMPACT_ATOMS: atom_id res chain seq x y z
N ARG A 1 21.19 -1.77 6.46
CA ARG A 1 21.10 -3.22 6.73
C ARG A 1 21.33 -3.50 8.21
N ILE A 2 22.47 -3.15 8.78
CA ILE A 2 22.83 -3.36 10.21
C ILE A 2 21.76 -2.81 11.17
N MET A 3 21.25 -1.61 10.96
CA MET A 3 20.19 -1.03 11.80
C MET A 3 18.89 -1.82 11.74
N ARG A 4 18.52 -2.37 10.57
CA ARG A 4 17.31 -3.20 10.41
C ARG A 4 17.47 -4.55 11.12
N GLU A 5 18.62 -5.19 11.00
CA GLU A 5 18.95 -6.45 11.68
C GLU A 5 19.07 -6.25 13.20
N SER A 6 19.62 -5.11 13.66
CA SER A 6 19.67 -4.74 15.07
C SER A 6 18.28 -4.54 15.67
N TYR A 7 17.36 -3.91 14.96
CA TYR A 7 15.96 -3.75 15.39
C TYR A 7 15.22 -5.11 15.47
N LEU A 8 15.47 -6.01 14.53
CA LEU A 8 14.86 -7.35 14.53
C LEU A 8 15.35 -8.23 15.68
N THR A 9 16.62 -8.04 16.13
CA THR A 9 17.23 -8.83 17.20
C THR A 9 17.00 -8.25 18.60
N GLN A 10 16.85 -6.93 18.73
CA GLN A 10 16.78 -6.25 20.03
C GLN A 10 15.36 -6.12 20.60
N HIS A 11 14.28 -6.18 19.80
CA HIS A 11 12.93 -5.97 20.30
C HIS A 11 12.03 -7.17 20.10
N LYS A 12 12.13 -8.13 21.03
CA LYS A 12 11.10 -9.16 21.20
C LYS A 12 9.77 -8.57 21.73
N GLN A 13 9.83 -7.42 22.40
CA GLN A 13 8.67 -6.68 22.93
C GLN A 13 8.79 -5.20 22.58
N TYR A 14 7.66 -4.57 22.26
CA TYR A 14 7.54 -3.13 22.06
C TYR A 14 6.93 -2.47 23.31
N LEU A 15 7.10 -1.16 23.44
CA LEU A 15 6.44 -0.37 24.46
C LEU A 15 4.92 -0.39 24.22
N CYS A 16 4.13 -0.68 25.27
CA CYS A 16 2.70 -0.42 25.28
C CYS A 16 2.47 1.07 25.55
N VAL A 17 2.00 1.80 24.54
CA VAL A 17 1.82 3.26 24.64
C VAL A 17 0.58 3.62 25.47
N ASN A 18 -0.46 2.81 25.39
CA ASN A 18 -1.69 3.03 26.16
C ASN A 18 -2.17 1.72 26.82
N PRO A 19 -1.75 1.44 28.07
CA PRO A 19 -2.13 0.21 28.78
C PRO A 19 -3.61 0.21 29.22
N GLU A 20 -4.34 1.32 29.12
CA GLU A 20 -5.76 1.42 29.44
C GLU A 20 -6.65 0.72 28.40
N ILE A 21 -6.13 0.49 27.20
CA ILE A 21 -6.84 -0.23 26.15
C ILE A 21 -6.94 -1.72 26.52
N LYS A 22 -8.14 -2.14 26.87
CA LYS A 22 -8.41 -3.50 27.36
C LYS A 22 -8.26 -4.55 26.26
N LYS A 23 -8.81 -4.24 25.07
CA LYS A 23 -8.87 -5.21 23.98
C LYS A 23 -8.75 -4.52 22.61
N VAL A 24 -7.93 -5.10 21.75
CA VAL A 24 -7.81 -4.75 20.33
C VAL A 24 -8.44 -5.88 19.51
N VAL A 25 -9.44 -5.56 18.69
CA VAL A 25 -10.08 -6.53 17.80
C VAL A 25 -9.61 -6.27 16.36
N ILE A 26 -9.12 -7.32 15.69
CA ILE A 26 -8.70 -7.22 14.29
C ILE A 26 -9.60 -8.12 13.44
N ILE A 27 -10.47 -7.50 12.67
CA ILE A 27 -11.40 -8.18 11.76
C ILE A 27 -10.63 -8.55 10.48
N GLY A 28 -10.52 -9.85 10.18
CA GLY A 28 -9.64 -10.35 9.12
C GLY A 28 -8.17 -10.46 9.56
N GLY A 29 -7.92 -10.58 10.85
CA GLY A 29 -6.57 -10.68 11.44
C GLY A 29 -5.80 -11.92 11.04
N ALA A 30 -6.45 -12.99 10.58
CA ALA A 30 -5.79 -14.17 10.03
C ALA A 30 -5.22 -13.95 8.61
N GLY A 31 -5.64 -12.89 7.92
CA GLY A 31 -5.11 -12.49 6.62
C GLY A 31 -3.64 -12.06 6.68
N ALA A 32 -2.94 -12.07 5.54
CA ALA A 32 -1.50 -11.84 5.50
C ALA A 32 -1.08 -10.48 6.08
N LEU A 33 -1.80 -9.40 5.78
CA LEU A 33 -1.52 -8.07 6.34
C LEU A 33 -2.05 -7.93 7.77
N GLY A 34 -3.23 -8.48 8.06
CA GLY A 34 -3.83 -8.46 9.41
C GLY A 34 -2.93 -9.09 10.46
N ARG A 35 -2.27 -10.22 10.14
CA ARG A 35 -1.32 -10.90 11.03
C ARG A 35 -0.15 -10.03 11.47
N ILE A 36 0.32 -9.14 10.62
CA ILE A 36 1.38 -8.20 11.00
C ILE A 36 0.90 -7.31 12.14
N PHE A 37 -0.32 -6.77 12.05
CA PHE A 37 -0.88 -5.94 13.11
C PHE A 37 -1.18 -6.75 14.38
N VAL A 38 -1.68 -7.98 14.25
CA VAL A 38 -1.84 -8.91 15.38
C VAL A 38 -0.52 -9.07 16.11
N ASP A 39 0.56 -9.48 15.41
CA ASP A 39 1.89 -9.67 15.99
C ASP A 39 2.42 -8.38 16.65
N MET A 40 2.25 -7.22 16.00
CA MET A 40 2.73 -5.95 16.54
C MET A 40 2.00 -5.56 17.84
N PHE A 41 0.68 -5.73 17.92
CA PHE A 41 -0.09 -5.43 19.12
C PHE A 41 0.21 -6.44 20.25
N GLU A 42 0.25 -7.74 19.95
CA GLU A 42 0.60 -8.77 20.96
C GLU A 42 2.00 -8.54 21.54
N ARG A 43 2.98 -8.23 20.69
CA ARG A 43 4.35 -7.89 21.12
C ARG A 43 4.43 -6.57 21.89
N SER A 44 3.44 -5.73 21.77
CA SER A 44 3.29 -4.50 22.57
C SER A 44 2.53 -4.74 23.88
N GLY A 45 2.09 -5.97 24.16
CA GLY A 45 1.41 -6.34 25.39
C GLY A 45 -0.09 -6.07 25.43
N TYR A 46 -0.72 -5.77 24.27
CA TYR A 46 -2.18 -5.63 24.18
C TYR A 46 -2.85 -7.01 24.11
N GLN A 47 -4.05 -7.12 24.67
CA GLN A 47 -4.90 -8.27 24.41
C GLN A 47 -5.48 -8.13 23.00
N VAL A 48 -5.13 -9.06 22.12
CA VAL A 48 -5.63 -9.07 20.73
C VAL A 48 -6.63 -10.19 20.54
N VAL A 49 -7.74 -9.88 19.89
CA VAL A 49 -8.75 -10.85 19.47
C VAL A 49 -8.91 -10.72 17.95
N VAL A 50 -8.81 -11.84 17.26
CA VAL A 50 -9.07 -11.90 15.81
C VAL A 50 -10.53 -12.27 15.61
N LEU A 51 -11.24 -11.53 14.74
CA LEU A 51 -12.62 -11.82 14.34
C LEU A 51 -12.64 -12.18 12.86
N GLU A 52 -12.99 -13.42 12.58
CA GLU A 52 -13.11 -13.95 11.22
C GLU A 52 -14.56 -14.18 10.82
N GLN A 53 -14.80 -14.61 9.57
CA GLN A 53 -16.17 -14.80 9.06
C GLN A 53 -16.99 -15.78 9.90
N HIS A 54 -16.40 -16.81 10.44
CA HIS A 54 -17.10 -17.82 11.25
C HIS A 54 -17.43 -17.32 12.66
N ASP A 55 -16.81 -16.24 13.14
CA ASP A 55 -17.04 -15.67 14.47
C ASP A 55 -18.20 -14.67 14.53
N TRP A 56 -18.75 -14.28 13.35
CA TRP A 56 -19.83 -13.29 13.29
C TRP A 56 -21.04 -13.58 14.17
N PRO A 57 -21.49 -14.84 14.38
CA PRO A 57 -22.58 -15.13 15.32
C PRO A 57 -22.30 -14.63 16.75
N ASN A 58 -21.02 -14.53 17.15
CA ASN A 58 -20.59 -14.07 18.48
C ASN A 58 -19.95 -12.68 18.44
N SER A 59 -20.06 -11.97 17.33
CA SER A 59 -19.37 -10.67 17.13
C SER A 59 -19.78 -9.63 18.18
N ALA A 60 -21.02 -9.59 18.63
CA ALA A 60 -21.48 -8.66 19.67
C ALA A 60 -20.71 -8.83 20.99
N GLU A 61 -20.45 -10.07 21.42
CA GLU A 61 -19.67 -10.35 22.63
C GLU A 61 -18.19 -10.01 22.43
N ILE A 62 -17.64 -10.31 21.26
CA ILE A 62 -16.24 -10.02 20.93
C ILE A 62 -16.00 -8.50 20.89
N LEU A 63 -16.96 -7.71 20.43
CA LEU A 63 -16.84 -6.27 20.23
C LEU A 63 -17.23 -5.43 21.45
N ALA A 64 -17.97 -6.00 22.42
CA ALA A 64 -18.62 -5.27 23.51
C ALA A 64 -17.70 -4.41 24.39
N ASP A 65 -16.43 -4.80 24.56
CA ASP A 65 -15.43 -4.10 25.37
C ASP A 65 -14.16 -3.75 24.57
N ALA A 66 -14.28 -3.69 23.24
CA ALA A 66 -13.17 -3.33 22.38
C ALA A 66 -12.80 -1.85 22.55
N GLY A 67 -11.54 -1.56 22.82
CA GLY A 67 -11.00 -0.21 22.81
C GLY A 67 -10.47 0.23 21.44
N LEU A 68 -10.19 -0.75 20.55
CA LEU A 68 -9.79 -0.53 19.18
C LEU A 68 -10.32 -1.68 18.32
N VAL A 69 -10.96 -1.32 17.21
CA VAL A 69 -11.34 -2.26 16.14
C VAL A 69 -10.63 -1.87 14.86
N ILE A 70 -9.89 -2.82 14.25
CA ILE A 70 -9.21 -2.63 12.96
C ILE A 70 -9.86 -3.54 11.92
N VAL A 71 -10.36 -2.96 10.83
CA VAL A 71 -10.88 -3.70 9.68
C VAL A 71 -9.74 -3.98 8.69
N ALA A 72 -9.37 -5.28 8.58
CA ALA A 72 -8.25 -5.79 7.77
C ALA A 72 -8.71 -6.82 6.74
N VAL A 73 -9.92 -6.69 6.23
CA VAL A 73 -10.51 -7.60 5.24
C VAL A 73 -10.17 -7.16 3.81
N PRO A 74 -10.33 -8.04 2.80
CA PRO A 74 -10.18 -7.66 1.39
C PRO A 74 -11.01 -6.42 1.02
N ILE A 75 -10.48 -5.58 0.13
CA ILE A 75 -11.04 -4.26 -0.24
C ILE A 75 -12.52 -4.34 -0.57
N LYS A 76 -12.91 -5.33 -1.36
CA LYS A 76 -14.29 -5.55 -1.82
C LYS A 76 -15.30 -5.78 -0.69
N PHE A 77 -14.86 -6.25 0.47
CA PHE A 77 -15.74 -6.53 1.62
C PHE A 77 -15.70 -5.43 2.70
N THR A 78 -14.77 -4.48 2.61
CA THR A 78 -14.50 -3.52 3.69
C THR A 78 -15.73 -2.71 4.07
N VAL A 79 -16.42 -2.11 3.10
CA VAL A 79 -17.60 -1.28 3.36
C VAL A 79 -18.75 -2.09 3.95
N ASP A 80 -18.98 -3.31 3.44
CA ASP A 80 -20.04 -4.19 3.92
C ASP A 80 -19.79 -4.69 5.35
N ILE A 81 -18.52 -4.93 5.69
CA ILE A 81 -18.11 -5.30 7.06
C ILE A 81 -18.29 -4.11 8.00
N ILE A 82 -17.81 -2.92 7.61
CA ILE A 82 -17.98 -1.69 8.40
C ILE A 82 -19.46 -1.41 8.68
N ALA A 83 -20.33 -1.62 7.71
CA ALA A 83 -21.78 -1.40 7.86
C ALA A 83 -22.44 -2.27 8.95
N LYS A 84 -21.77 -3.35 9.38
CA LYS A 84 -22.25 -4.23 10.48
C LYS A 84 -21.76 -3.80 11.86
N LEU A 85 -20.90 -2.78 11.96
CA LEU A 85 -20.27 -2.33 13.22
C LEU A 85 -21.04 -1.17 13.85
N ASN A 86 -22.35 -1.33 14.07
CA ASN A 86 -23.20 -0.24 14.56
C ASN A 86 -23.27 -0.11 16.10
N ASP A 87 -22.80 -1.13 16.82
CA ASP A 87 -22.95 -1.25 18.28
C ASP A 87 -21.60 -1.31 18.99
N LEU A 88 -20.59 -0.58 18.48
CA LEU A 88 -19.30 -0.44 19.17
C LEU A 88 -19.44 0.50 20.37
N PRO A 89 -18.64 0.29 21.45
CA PRO A 89 -18.53 1.27 22.55
C PRO A 89 -18.23 2.67 22.02
N ASP A 90 -18.84 3.71 22.60
CA ASP A 90 -18.69 5.09 22.14
C ASP A 90 -17.24 5.60 22.16
N ASP A 91 -16.40 5.05 23.04
CA ASP A 91 -14.96 5.36 23.17
C ASP A 91 -14.05 4.42 22.36
N CYS A 92 -14.63 3.42 21.70
CA CYS A 92 -13.89 2.51 20.83
C CYS A 92 -13.37 3.24 19.59
N ILE A 93 -12.10 3.07 19.27
CA ILE A 93 -11.53 3.56 18.00
C ILE A 93 -11.89 2.58 16.89
N LEU A 94 -12.52 3.08 15.83
CA LEU A 94 -12.73 2.31 14.60
C LEU A 94 -11.72 2.72 13.55
N ALA A 95 -10.92 1.76 13.08
CA ALA A 95 -9.89 1.94 12.06
C ALA A 95 -10.04 0.93 10.93
N ASP A 96 -9.56 1.28 9.73
CA ASP A 96 -9.36 0.35 8.61
C ASP A 96 -7.91 0.43 8.10
N ILE A 97 -7.47 -0.62 7.41
CA ILE A 97 -6.13 -0.68 6.78
C ILE A 97 -6.19 -0.96 5.27
N THR A 98 -7.29 -0.64 4.62
CA THR A 98 -7.47 -0.85 3.18
C THR A 98 -6.66 0.15 2.33
N SER A 99 -6.46 -0.18 1.06
CA SER A 99 -5.72 0.66 0.10
C SER A 99 -6.52 1.82 -0.49
N THR A 100 -7.83 1.90 -0.25
CA THR A 100 -8.68 3.07 -0.57
C THR A 100 -9.16 3.72 0.73
N LYS A 101 -9.34 5.04 0.75
CA LYS A 101 -9.69 5.74 2.00
C LYS A 101 -11.07 6.41 1.98
N HIS A 102 -11.47 6.99 0.86
CA HIS A 102 -12.69 7.80 0.83
C HIS A 102 -13.94 7.01 1.27
N ARG A 103 -14.23 5.91 0.57
CA ARG A 103 -15.43 5.09 0.88
C ARG A 103 -15.36 4.40 2.25
N PRO A 104 -14.26 3.74 2.65
CA PRO A 104 -14.17 3.16 3.99
C PRO A 104 -14.32 4.18 5.11
N LEU A 105 -13.69 5.35 4.99
CA LEU A 105 -13.77 6.39 6.01
C LEU A 105 -15.19 6.93 6.15
N GLU A 106 -15.89 7.20 5.03
CA GLU A 106 -17.30 7.58 5.04
C GLU A 106 -18.19 6.52 5.70
N ALA A 107 -17.95 5.24 5.38
CA ALA A 107 -18.69 4.12 5.97
C ALA A 107 -18.46 4.04 7.48
N MET A 108 -17.21 4.17 7.94
CA MET A 108 -16.88 4.18 9.37
C MET A 108 -17.53 5.36 10.11
N LEU A 109 -17.47 6.56 9.53
CA LEU A 109 -18.09 7.75 10.10
C LEU A 109 -19.62 7.64 10.22
N LYS A 110 -20.24 6.86 9.35
CA LYS A 110 -21.67 6.59 9.37
C LYS A 110 -22.04 5.49 10.38
N ALA A 111 -21.25 4.42 10.44
CA ALA A 111 -21.53 3.26 11.28
C ALA A 111 -21.21 3.50 12.75
N HIS A 112 -20.21 4.31 13.08
CA HIS A 112 -19.73 4.53 14.43
C HIS A 112 -19.80 6.00 14.82
N LYS A 113 -20.13 6.30 16.09
CA LYS A 113 -20.25 7.67 16.62
C LYS A 113 -18.98 8.17 17.28
N GLY A 114 -18.14 7.29 17.79
CA GLY A 114 -16.88 7.57 18.46
C GLY A 114 -15.70 7.84 17.49
N PRO A 115 -14.45 7.68 17.97
CA PRO A 115 -13.26 7.99 17.22
C PRO A 115 -13.10 7.12 15.95
N VAL A 116 -12.75 7.75 14.83
CA VAL A 116 -12.57 7.08 13.52
C VAL A 116 -11.28 7.53 12.86
N VAL A 117 -10.50 6.59 12.34
CA VAL A 117 -9.28 6.85 11.56
C VAL A 117 -9.11 5.86 10.41
N GLY A 118 -8.81 6.37 9.22
CA GLY A 118 -8.38 5.56 8.08
C GLY A 118 -6.88 5.40 8.07
N LEU A 119 -6.39 4.17 7.93
CA LEU A 119 -4.96 3.85 7.81
C LEU A 119 -4.71 3.18 6.46
N HIS A 120 -3.56 3.47 5.84
CA HIS A 120 -3.10 2.72 4.69
C HIS A 120 -1.62 2.37 4.83
N PRO A 121 -1.30 1.12 5.21
CA PRO A 121 0.05 0.60 5.15
C PRO A 121 0.55 0.51 3.70
N MET A 122 1.57 1.31 3.35
CA MET A 122 2.14 1.35 1.99
C MET A 122 3.14 0.21 1.76
N PHE A 123 2.86 -0.97 2.29
CA PHE A 123 3.71 -2.15 2.19
C PHE A 123 2.87 -3.43 2.12
N GLY A 124 3.42 -4.45 1.49
CA GLY A 124 2.83 -5.79 1.45
C GLY A 124 3.22 -6.64 2.66
N PRO A 125 2.68 -7.86 2.77
CA PRO A 125 2.90 -8.75 3.90
C PRO A 125 4.34 -9.30 4.00
N ASP A 126 5.17 -9.11 2.98
CA ASP A 126 6.56 -9.60 2.94
C ASP A 126 7.54 -8.78 3.82
N VAL A 127 7.04 -7.78 4.58
CA VAL A 127 7.89 -6.97 5.43
C VAL A 127 8.19 -7.69 6.75
N GLN A 128 9.46 -7.66 7.16
CA GLN A 128 9.90 -8.28 8.42
C GLN A 128 9.69 -7.37 9.65
N SER A 129 9.47 -6.08 9.44
CA SER A 129 9.23 -5.07 10.48
C SER A 129 8.64 -3.82 9.88
N LEU A 130 8.02 -2.96 10.72
CA LEU A 130 7.50 -1.66 10.30
C LEU A 130 8.57 -0.57 10.22
N VAL A 131 9.83 -0.87 10.55
CA VAL A 131 10.91 0.12 10.50
C VAL A 131 11.06 0.73 9.12
N LYS A 132 10.86 2.06 9.04
CA LYS A 132 10.84 2.86 7.80
C LYS A 132 9.71 2.49 6.81
N GLN A 133 8.75 1.67 7.22
CA GLN A 133 7.55 1.46 6.43
C GLN A 133 6.63 2.68 6.55
N VAL A 134 6.00 3.05 5.46
CA VAL A 134 5.08 4.18 5.42
C VAL A 134 3.67 3.70 5.76
N VAL A 135 2.98 4.46 6.61
CA VAL A 135 1.54 4.35 6.82
C VAL A 135 0.92 5.72 6.60
N VAL A 136 -0.04 5.81 5.68
CA VAL A 136 -0.82 7.03 5.50
C VAL A 136 -1.96 7.02 6.51
N VAL A 137 -2.18 8.17 7.15
CA VAL A 137 -3.22 8.38 8.17
C VAL A 137 -4.22 9.39 7.62
N CYS A 138 -5.48 9.00 7.56
CA CYS A 138 -6.58 9.87 7.15
C CYS A 138 -7.51 10.09 8.35
N ASP A 139 -7.52 11.31 8.86
CA ASP A 139 -8.33 11.67 10.02
C ASP A 139 -9.83 11.60 9.68
N GLY A 140 -10.60 10.99 10.58
CA GLY A 140 -12.06 10.91 10.48
C GLY A 140 -12.73 11.74 11.57
N ARG A 141 -12.77 11.24 12.80
CA ARG A 141 -13.41 11.88 13.95
C ARG A 141 -12.59 11.69 15.22
N GLU A 142 -12.58 12.71 16.11
CA GLU A 142 -11.95 12.67 17.43
C GLU A 142 -10.47 12.27 17.40
N SER A 143 -9.67 13.02 16.62
CA SER A 143 -8.26 12.69 16.37
C SER A 143 -7.42 12.55 17.65
N ASP A 144 -7.76 13.24 18.73
CA ASP A 144 -7.04 13.16 19.99
C ASP A 144 -7.17 11.78 20.64
N ALA A 145 -8.31 11.11 20.48
CA ALA A 145 -8.58 9.81 21.07
C ALA A 145 -7.67 8.70 20.53
N TYR A 146 -7.26 8.76 19.24
CA TYR A 146 -6.37 7.76 18.64
C TYR A 146 -4.91 8.19 18.53
N GLN A 147 -4.47 9.29 19.16
CA GLN A 147 -3.05 9.69 19.14
C GLN A 147 -2.13 8.63 19.73
N TRP A 148 -2.61 7.84 20.69
CA TRP A 148 -1.83 6.72 21.19
C TRP A 148 -1.55 5.65 20.10
N LEU A 149 -2.52 5.36 19.24
CA LEU A 149 -2.36 4.42 18.12
C LEU A 149 -1.30 4.92 17.13
N ILE A 150 -1.33 6.23 16.82
CA ILE A 150 -0.32 6.90 16.00
C ILE A 150 1.08 6.75 16.64
N LYS A 151 1.21 7.03 17.94
CA LYS A 151 2.46 6.86 18.69
C LYS A 151 2.89 5.39 18.75
N GLN A 152 1.95 4.46 18.89
CA GLN A 152 2.24 3.03 18.89
C GLN A 152 2.86 2.58 17.57
N MET A 153 2.31 3.00 16.43
CA MET A 153 2.88 2.70 15.12
C MET A 153 4.29 3.33 14.94
N GLN A 154 4.53 4.53 15.50
CA GLN A 154 5.86 5.14 15.52
C GLN A 154 6.84 4.32 16.38
N CYS A 155 6.39 3.79 17.53
CA CYS A 155 7.22 2.87 18.34
C CYS A 155 7.58 1.58 17.59
N TRP A 156 6.73 1.11 16.68
CA TRP A 156 7.07 0.01 15.77
C TRP A 156 8.05 0.42 14.65
N GLY A 157 8.36 1.70 14.55
CA GLY A 157 9.30 2.26 13.57
C GLY A 157 8.67 2.71 12.25
N ALA A 158 7.34 2.78 12.18
CA ALA A 158 6.63 3.27 10.99
C ALA A 158 6.86 4.77 10.77
N SER A 159 6.91 5.17 9.51
CA SER A 159 6.88 6.57 9.07
C SER A 159 5.44 6.96 8.74
N LEU A 160 4.85 7.88 9.49
CA LEU A 160 3.46 8.25 9.35
C LEU A 160 3.31 9.54 8.55
N HIS A 161 2.37 9.54 7.61
CA HIS A 161 2.04 10.69 6.77
C HIS A 161 0.55 10.98 6.82
N GLN A 162 0.18 12.16 7.29
CA GLN A 162 -1.22 12.60 7.30
C GLN A 162 -1.66 13.08 5.92
N SER A 163 -2.89 12.74 5.57
CA SER A 163 -3.55 13.17 4.33
C SER A 163 -5.05 13.19 4.52
N SER A 164 -5.78 13.96 3.72
CA SER A 164 -7.21 13.73 3.59
C SER A 164 -7.48 12.46 2.76
N ALA A 165 -8.62 11.79 3.01
CA ALA A 165 -8.99 10.60 2.26
C ALA A 165 -9.02 10.82 0.74
N ARG A 166 -9.46 12.00 0.30
CA ARG A 166 -9.50 12.36 -1.11
C ARG A 166 -8.09 12.55 -1.70
N GLN A 167 -7.24 13.33 -1.04
CA GLN A 167 -5.84 13.49 -1.48
C GLN A 167 -5.09 12.17 -1.52
N HIS A 168 -5.36 11.29 -0.53
CA HIS A 168 -4.83 9.94 -0.52
C HIS A 168 -5.25 9.18 -1.79
N ASP A 169 -6.55 9.10 -2.09
CA ASP A 169 -7.05 8.32 -3.21
C ASP A 169 -6.59 8.90 -4.57
N ASP A 170 -6.49 10.25 -4.67
CA ASP A 170 -5.89 10.92 -5.84
C ASP A 170 -4.40 10.51 -6.03
N ALA A 171 -3.64 10.41 -4.94
CA ALA A 171 -2.24 9.93 -5.01
C ALA A 171 -2.17 8.45 -5.37
N MET A 172 -3.06 7.60 -4.82
CA MET A 172 -3.11 6.16 -5.10
C MET A 172 -3.50 5.87 -6.55
N ALA A 173 -4.21 6.78 -7.22
CA ALA A 173 -4.47 6.68 -8.66
C ALA A 173 -3.16 6.56 -9.46
N PHE A 174 -2.10 7.28 -9.06
CA PHE A 174 -0.77 7.19 -9.69
C PHE A 174 0.08 6.07 -9.09
N ILE A 175 0.18 6.01 -7.74
CA ILE A 175 1.10 5.13 -7.03
C ILE A 175 0.70 3.65 -7.17
N GLN A 176 -0.60 3.37 -7.19
CA GLN A 176 -1.12 2.01 -7.27
C GLN A 176 -1.78 1.73 -8.62
N VAL A 177 -2.88 2.44 -8.97
CA VAL A 177 -3.68 2.06 -10.14
C VAL A 177 -2.88 2.19 -11.43
N MET A 178 -2.34 3.36 -11.74
CA MET A 178 -1.61 3.57 -12.98
C MET A 178 -0.37 2.67 -13.06
N ARG A 179 0.39 2.54 -11.96
CA ARG A 179 1.59 1.69 -11.91
C ARG A 179 1.23 0.22 -12.13
N HIS A 180 0.24 -0.33 -11.43
CA HIS A 180 -0.10 -1.74 -11.56
C HIS A 180 -0.74 -2.03 -12.92
N PHE A 181 -1.62 -1.15 -13.40
CA PHE A 181 -2.23 -1.30 -14.70
C PHE A 181 -1.21 -1.24 -15.84
N SER A 182 -0.25 -0.29 -15.81
CA SER A 182 0.80 -0.23 -16.83
C SER A 182 1.71 -1.47 -16.81
N SER A 183 2.05 -1.98 -15.61
CA SER A 183 2.80 -3.24 -15.49
C SER A 183 2.02 -4.44 -16.01
N PHE A 184 0.69 -4.49 -15.76
CA PHE A 184 -0.19 -5.51 -16.31
C PHE A 184 -0.22 -5.47 -17.85
N VAL A 185 -0.42 -4.27 -18.43
CA VAL A 185 -0.45 -4.09 -19.89
C VAL A 185 0.90 -4.46 -20.52
N TYR A 186 2.02 -4.06 -19.88
CA TYR A 186 3.35 -4.42 -20.35
C TYR A 186 3.60 -5.93 -20.31
N GLY A 187 3.20 -6.59 -19.23
CA GLY A 187 3.27 -8.06 -19.12
C GLY A 187 2.38 -8.77 -20.13
N ALA A 188 1.15 -8.27 -20.35
CA ALA A 188 0.24 -8.80 -21.37
C ALA A 188 0.82 -8.66 -22.79
N HIS A 189 1.49 -7.53 -23.07
CA HIS A 189 2.16 -7.31 -24.34
C HIS A 189 3.32 -8.31 -24.53
N LEU A 190 4.20 -8.46 -23.54
CA LEU A 190 5.28 -9.46 -23.60
C LEU A 190 4.75 -10.88 -23.83
N ALA A 191 3.67 -11.25 -23.12
CA ALA A 191 3.06 -12.56 -23.31
C ALA A 191 2.44 -12.76 -24.70
N GLY A 192 1.92 -11.68 -25.31
CA GLY A 192 1.36 -11.71 -26.67
C GLY A 192 2.42 -11.80 -27.77
N GLU A 193 3.58 -11.16 -27.57
CA GLU A 193 4.72 -11.20 -28.51
C GLU A 193 5.60 -12.45 -28.33
N ASP A 194 5.47 -13.15 -27.21
CA ASP A 194 6.15 -14.40 -26.85
C ASP A 194 7.68 -14.39 -27.08
N PRO A 195 8.43 -13.37 -26.64
CA PRO A 195 9.87 -13.34 -26.80
C PRO A 195 10.55 -14.37 -25.87
N ASP A 196 11.73 -14.86 -26.27
CA ASP A 196 12.57 -15.67 -25.39
C ASP A 196 13.07 -14.85 -24.19
N LEU A 197 12.44 -15.06 -23.01
CA LEU A 197 12.80 -14.36 -21.79
C LEU A 197 14.24 -14.57 -21.35
N GLN A 198 14.83 -15.78 -21.61
CA GLN A 198 16.21 -16.05 -21.24
C GLN A 198 17.15 -15.20 -22.12
N GLN A 199 16.85 -15.07 -23.38
CA GLN A 199 17.61 -14.24 -24.31
C GLN A 199 17.47 -12.75 -23.96
N LEU A 200 16.25 -12.27 -23.63
CA LEU A 200 16.05 -10.90 -23.18
C LEU A 200 16.87 -10.59 -21.92
N VAL A 201 16.87 -11.46 -20.94
CA VAL A 201 17.67 -11.30 -19.71
C VAL A 201 19.17 -11.34 -20.02
N ALA A 202 19.63 -12.25 -20.89
CA ALA A 202 21.04 -12.38 -21.27
C ALA A 202 21.58 -11.12 -21.97
N PHE A 203 20.77 -10.48 -22.81
CA PHE A 203 21.15 -9.27 -23.56
C PHE A 203 20.89 -7.97 -22.81
N SER A 204 20.21 -8.05 -21.68
CA SER A 204 19.69 -6.86 -20.98
C SER A 204 20.76 -6.10 -20.18
N SER A 205 20.55 -4.78 -20.11
CA SER A 205 21.21 -3.93 -19.12
C SER A 205 20.63 -4.15 -17.72
N PRO A 206 21.34 -3.73 -16.65
CA PRO A 206 20.81 -3.78 -15.28
C PRO A 206 19.44 -3.07 -15.12
N ILE A 207 19.21 -1.97 -15.85
CA ILE A 207 17.94 -1.22 -15.85
C ILE A 207 16.80 -2.12 -16.32
N TYR A 208 16.96 -2.78 -17.48
CA TYR A 208 15.92 -3.64 -18.05
C TYR A 208 15.63 -4.86 -17.17
N ARG A 209 16.67 -5.47 -16.57
CA ARG A 209 16.46 -6.58 -15.63
C ARG A 209 15.65 -6.17 -14.42
N LEU A 210 15.92 -4.99 -13.86
CA LEU A 210 15.16 -4.47 -12.73
C LEU A 210 13.70 -4.18 -13.12
N GLU A 211 13.47 -3.59 -14.29
CA GLU A 211 12.14 -3.34 -14.84
C GLU A 211 11.36 -4.64 -15.05
N LEU A 212 11.97 -5.61 -15.74
CA LEU A 212 11.36 -6.91 -15.99
C LEU A 212 11.05 -7.66 -14.68
N ALA A 213 11.94 -7.58 -13.68
CA ALA A 213 11.71 -8.16 -12.36
C ALA A 213 10.51 -7.51 -11.66
N MET A 214 10.32 -6.18 -11.79
CA MET A 214 9.16 -5.48 -11.22
C MET A 214 7.85 -5.85 -11.94
N VAL A 215 7.89 -6.05 -13.24
CA VAL A 215 6.73 -6.54 -14.02
C VAL A 215 6.41 -7.99 -13.64
N GLY A 216 7.40 -8.88 -13.66
CA GLY A 216 7.23 -10.29 -13.31
C GLY A 216 6.75 -10.50 -11.87
N ARG A 217 7.22 -9.66 -10.92
CA ARG A 217 6.76 -9.68 -9.54
C ARG A 217 5.24 -9.50 -9.41
N LEU A 218 4.61 -8.70 -10.28
CA LEU A 218 3.16 -8.50 -10.26
C LEU A 218 2.43 -9.83 -10.46
N PHE A 219 2.88 -10.61 -11.46
CA PHE A 219 2.23 -11.88 -11.85
C PHE A 219 2.56 -13.08 -10.93
N ALA A 220 3.51 -12.91 -10.01
CA ALA A 220 3.82 -13.89 -8.98
C ALA A 220 3.00 -13.72 -7.70
N GLN A 221 2.09 -12.75 -7.65
CA GLN A 221 1.27 -12.44 -6.48
C GLN A 221 -0.21 -12.73 -6.75
N ASP A 222 -1.05 -12.54 -5.71
CA ASP A 222 -2.51 -12.80 -5.81
C ASP A 222 -3.18 -11.86 -6.83
N PRO A 223 -3.75 -12.39 -7.92
CA PRO A 223 -4.40 -11.57 -8.95
C PRO A 223 -5.65 -10.84 -8.44
N GLU A 224 -6.39 -11.41 -7.48
CA GLU A 224 -7.59 -10.80 -6.90
C GLU A 224 -7.24 -9.51 -6.14
N LEU A 225 -6.13 -9.49 -5.41
CA LEU A 225 -5.66 -8.30 -4.72
C LEU A 225 -5.41 -7.15 -5.71
N TYR A 226 -4.72 -7.42 -6.81
CA TYR A 226 -4.41 -6.39 -7.81
C TYR A 226 -5.64 -5.96 -8.60
N ALA A 227 -6.54 -6.89 -8.91
CA ALA A 227 -7.83 -6.56 -9.49
C ALA A 227 -8.62 -5.63 -8.54
N ASP A 228 -8.73 -5.97 -7.26
CA ASP A 228 -9.42 -5.15 -6.26
C ASP A 228 -8.81 -3.74 -6.16
N ILE A 229 -7.50 -3.59 -6.17
CA ILE A 229 -6.82 -2.28 -6.15
C ILE A 229 -7.18 -1.44 -7.38
N ILE A 230 -7.18 -2.05 -8.56
CA ILE A 230 -7.42 -1.34 -9.83
C ILE A 230 -8.91 -1.00 -9.99
N PHE A 231 -9.80 -1.97 -9.77
CA PHE A 231 -11.23 -1.83 -10.04
C PHE A 231 -11.99 -1.03 -8.98
N ASN A 232 -11.54 -1.02 -7.73
CA ASN A 232 -12.20 -0.23 -6.68
C ASN A 232 -11.88 1.27 -6.73
N ASN A 233 -10.96 1.72 -7.58
CA ASN A 233 -10.67 3.13 -7.81
C ASN A 233 -11.23 3.56 -9.17
N VAL A 234 -12.56 3.63 -9.28
CA VAL A 234 -13.28 3.94 -10.53
C VAL A 234 -12.89 5.31 -11.11
N GLU A 235 -12.56 6.30 -10.26
CA GLU A 235 -12.14 7.64 -10.69
C GLU A 235 -10.81 7.62 -11.48
N SER A 236 -10.00 6.59 -11.28
CA SER A 236 -8.72 6.41 -11.99
C SER A 236 -8.87 6.04 -13.48
N ILE A 237 -10.04 5.60 -13.95
CA ILE A 237 -10.26 5.26 -15.36
C ILE A 237 -9.94 6.46 -16.27
N GLY A 238 -10.30 7.67 -15.86
CA GLY A 238 -9.98 8.90 -16.58
C GLY A 238 -8.47 9.14 -16.69
N LEU A 239 -7.70 8.81 -15.63
CA LEU A 239 -6.24 8.89 -15.64
C LEU A 239 -5.63 7.89 -16.62
N LEU A 240 -6.11 6.65 -16.62
CA LEU A 240 -5.63 5.61 -17.54
C LEU A 240 -5.92 5.95 -19.01
N LYS A 241 -7.11 6.53 -19.31
CA LYS A 241 -7.43 7.02 -20.66
C LYS A 241 -6.47 8.11 -21.09
N ARG A 242 -6.19 9.10 -20.24
CA ARG A 242 -5.21 10.17 -20.56
C ARG A 242 -3.77 9.61 -20.73
N PHE A 243 -3.41 8.56 -20.01
CA PHE A 243 -2.13 7.90 -20.18
C PHE A 243 -2.03 7.20 -21.54
N ARG A 244 -3.06 6.46 -21.95
CA ARG A 244 -3.18 5.87 -23.29
C ARG A 244 -3.08 6.96 -24.38
N ASP A 245 -3.83 8.06 -24.25
CA ASP A 245 -3.85 9.13 -25.27
C ASP A 245 -2.45 9.78 -25.42
N ARG A 246 -1.66 9.85 -24.33
CA ARG A 246 -0.26 10.31 -24.39
C ARG A 246 0.65 9.28 -25.03
N PHE A 247 0.41 8.01 -24.82
CA PHE A 247 1.15 6.94 -25.50
C PHE A 247 0.92 7.01 -27.02
N ASP A 248 -0.36 7.14 -27.44
CA ASP A 248 -0.73 7.27 -28.85
C ASP A 248 -0.10 8.53 -29.48
N ALA A 249 -0.12 9.67 -28.79
CA ALA A 249 0.54 10.89 -29.26
C ALA A 249 2.05 10.73 -29.41
N ALA A 250 2.73 10.03 -28.51
CA ALA A 250 4.16 9.75 -28.61
C ALA A 250 4.46 8.81 -29.79
N LEU A 251 3.61 7.80 -30.03
CA LEU A 251 3.74 6.90 -31.18
C LEU A 251 3.63 7.68 -32.51
N GLN A 252 2.68 8.61 -32.62
CA GLN A 252 2.54 9.47 -33.80
C GLN A 252 3.79 10.30 -34.10
N LEU A 253 4.54 10.74 -33.07
CA LEU A 253 5.83 11.42 -33.30
C LEU A 253 6.87 10.50 -33.94
N LEU A 254 6.88 9.22 -33.59
CA LEU A 254 7.76 8.22 -34.20
C LEU A 254 7.36 7.91 -35.62
N GLU A 255 6.06 7.69 -35.88
CA GLU A 255 5.52 7.40 -37.21
C GLU A 255 5.76 8.55 -38.20
N SER A 256 5.63 9.79 -37.74
CA SER A 256 5.88 11.00 -38.53
C SER A 256 7.37 11.37 -38.67
N GLY A 257 8.27 10.65 -37.99
CA GLY A 257 9.70 10.97 -37.96
C GLY A 257 10.03 12.30 -37.27
N ASN A 258 9.12 12.86 -36.46
CA ASN A 258 9.26 14.19 -35.85
C ASN A 258 10.16 14.18 -34.61
N LYS A 259 11.42 13.80 -34.82
CA LYS A 259 12.46 13.74 -33.77
C LYS A 259 12.65 15.08 -33.07
N GLY A 260 12.51 16.19 -33.79
CA GLY A 260 12.69 17.53 -33.20
C GLY A 260 11.65 17.82 -32.11
N GLU A 261 10.39 17.50 -32.37
CA GLU A 261 9.31 17.68 -31.40
C GLU A 261 9.45 16.71 -30.22
N PHE A 262 9.82 15.45 -30.47
CA PHE A 262 10.10 14.47 -29.42
C PHE A 262 11.18 15.00 -28.43
N VAL A 263 12.29 15.56 -28.94
CA VAL A 263 13.36 16.14 -28.12
C VAL A 263 12.87 17.34 -27.32
N LYS A 264 12.04 18.21 -27.92
CA LYS A 264 11.44 19.34 -27.17
C LYS A 264 10.59 18.85 -26.00
N GLN A 265 9.72 17.86 -26.22
CA GLN A 265 8.89 17.29 -25.16
C GLN A 265 9.74 16.64 -24.07
N PHE A 266 10.84 15.97 -24.43
CA PHE A 266 11.79 15.42 -23.48
C PHE A 266 12.36 16.50 -22.55
N PHE A 267 12.73 17.67 -23.09
CA PHE A 267 13.20 18.81 -22.29
C PHE A 267 12.10 19.38 -21.38
N VAL A 268 10.87 19.51 -21.86
CA VAL A 268 9.74 20.00 -21.06
C VAL A 268 9.47 19.05 -19.87
N ILE A 269 9.47 17.76 -20.12
CA ILE A 269 9.31 16.73 -19.07
C ILE A 269 10.49 16.81 -18.08
N GLY A 270 11.73 16.96 -18.57
CA GLY A 270 12.93 17.13 -17.74
C GLY A 270 12.85 18.37 -16.85
N GLN A 271 12.31 19.50 -17.35
CA GLN A 271 12.07 20.70 -16.57
C GLN A 271 11.02 20.48 -15.47
N TRP A 272 9.95 19.73 -15.77
CA TRP A 272 8.94 19.37 -14.77
C TRP A 272 9.53 18.53 -13.63
N PHE A 273 10.40 17.56 -13.92
CA PHE A 273 11.14 16.82 -12.90
C PHE A 273 12.13 17.69 -12.11
N GLY A 274 12.70 18.71 -12.75
CA GLY A 274 13.62 19.66 -12.13
C GLY A 274 14.81 18.96 -11.42
N PRO A 275 15.17 19.44 -10.20
CA PRO A 275 16.28 18.85 -9.42
C PRO A 275 16.07 17.38 -9.05
N TYR A 276 14.81 16.93 -8.98
CA TYR A 276 14.46 15.55 -8.62
C TYR A 276 14.98 14.54 -9.65
N ALA A 277 15.06 14.90 -10.94
CA ALA A 277 15.65 14.04 -11.97
C ALA A 277 17.08 13.63 -11.64
N LYS A 278 17.90 14.58 -11.13
CA LYS A 278 19.28 14.30 -10.71
C LYS A 278 19.33 13.40 -9.48
N GLN A 279 18.43 13.59 -8.52
CA GLN A 279 18.31 12.72 -7.33
C GLN A 279 17.92 11.29 -7.75
N CYS A 280 17.00 11.13 -8.69
CA CYS A 280 16.63 9.83 -9.25
C CYS A 280 17.82 9.14 -9.89
N LEU A 281 18.65 9.87 -10.66
CA LEU A 281 19.84 9.32 -11.30
C LEU A 281 20.84 8.79 -10.26
N VAL A 282 21.07 9.52 -9.16
CA VAL A 282 21.97 9.09 -8.08
C VAL A 282 21.40 7.89 -7.33
N SER A 283 20.12 7.93 -6.96
CA SER A 283 19.47 6.85 -6.20
C SER A 283 19.38 5.56 -6.98
N SER A 284 19.03 5.64 -8.28
CA SER A 284 18.94 4.47 -9.15
C SER A 284 20.28 3.80 -9.39
N LYS A 285 21.39 4.57 -9.44
CA LYS A 285 22.74 4.01 -9.62
C LYS A 285 23.08 2.93 -8.59
N GLN A 286 22.73 3.15 -7.32
CA GLN A 286 22.99 2.18 -6.25
C GLN A 286 22.16 0.89 -6.41
N LEU A 287 20.89 1.03 -6.85
CA LEU A 287 20.02 -0.12 -7.13
C LEU A 287 20.54 -0.93 -8.32
N LEU A 288 21.00 -0.24 -9.37
CA LEU A 288 21.53 -0.88 -10.58
C LEU A 288 22.84 -1.63 -10.30
N LEU A 289 23.75 -1.08 -9.50
CA LEU A 289 24.97 -1.77 -9.07
C LEU A 289 24.61 -3.07 -8.32
N LYS A 290 23.65 -3.02 -7.42
CA LYS A 290 23.20 -4.24 -6.72
C LYS A 290 22.57 -5.27 -7.68
N ALA A 291 21.76 -4.84 -8.63
CA ALA A 291 21.15 -5.72 -9.62
C ALA A 291 22.20 -6.36 -10.55
N ASP A 292 23.36 -5.73 -10.72
CA ASP A 292 24.48 -6.25 -11.48
C ASP A 292 25.33 -7.24 -10.67
N ASP A 293 25.58 -6.93 -9.38
CA ASP A 293 26.27 -7.83 -8.45
C ASP A 293 25.53 -9.16 -8.23
N ASP A 294 24.18 -9.13 -8.26
CA ASP A 294 23.33 -10.31 -8.13
C ASP A 294 23.30 -11.17 -9.42
N ARG A 295 24.00 -10.75 -10.49
CA ARG A 295 24.12 -11.51 -11.75
C ARG A 295 24.99 -12.74 -11.52
N GLN A 296 24.37 -13.93 -11.61
CA GLN A 296 25.15 -15.17 -11.61
C GLN A 296 26.01 -15.22 -12.87
N LEU A 297 27.32 -15.14 -12.68
CA LEU A 297 28.28 -15.48 -13.73
C LEU A 297 28.18 -16.99 -13.97
N LYS A 298 27.62 -17.36 -15.13
CA LYS A 298 27.62 -18.73 -15.60
C LYS A 298 28.97 -19.05 -16.26
#